data_baaf2c1c82e305eb66a29527617b0b45
#
_entry.id   baaf2c1c82e305eb66a29527617b0b45
#
_cell.length_a   1.000
_cell.length_b   1.000
_cell.length_c   1.000
_cell.angle_alpha   90.00
_cell.angle_beta   90.00
_cell.angle_gamma   90.00
#
_symmetry.space_group_name_H-M   'P 1'
#
loop_
_entity.id
_entity.type
_entity.pdbx_description
1 polymer ?
#
loop_
_entity_poly.entity_id
_entity_poly.type
_entity_poly.pdbx_seq_one_letter_code
_entity_poly.pdbx_strand_id
1 'polypeptide(L)'
;MRPILFNSLKSLPRTVWLIGFISFINDTASELLYPLIPLYLTSTLLAGPKTLGLIEGIAEATSSILKLFSGFIADKTRKTKIWIVWGYFLAGFGRPLIAFANSWIWILLIRFTDRVGKGLRSSPRDALLAINVAKKHHGLAFGLHRSMDNAGAIVGPLLAAFLMANNVPIKDIFIWAIVPGILTFILTLYLKEPPQKLPQQNIKFSWTLKGLPLTYKRYLFVVGIFTLGSASDMFLLLRARELGVSLYQIPILWASVSLVATLFSTPLASLSDTYGRKNLILIGWTCYAAIFILMGFAVMSITSVFLLFALFGLFKASTEGVEKALVADMAPKGKMGTAFGWFNFMSGLMLFPASFIFGTLYESYGPHIAFNFSAACATVATVLMATWVFKQSKSM
;
A
#
# COMPACT_ATOMS: atom_id res chain seq x y z
N MET A 1 28.60 14.59 4.15
CA MET A 1 27.44 13.94 3.53
C MET A 1 26.34 14.90 3.06
N ARG A 2 25.91 15.90 3.87
CA ARG A 2 24.82 16.86 3.49
C ARG A 2 25.03 17.62 2.17
N PRO A 3 26.19 18.23 1.83
CA PRO A 3 26.35 19.00 0.59
C PRO A 3 26.31 18.13 -0.67
N ILE A 4 26.78 16.89 -0.62
CA ILE A 4 26.79 15.96 -1.77
C ILE A 4 25.35 15.54 -2.12
N LEU A 5 24.52 15.21 -1.12
CA LEU A 5 23.13 14.84 -1.33
C LEU A 5 22.31 16.00 -1.93
N PHE A 6 22.49 17.21 -1.40
CA PHE A 6 21.78 18.39 -1.87
C PHE A 6 22.10 18.74 -3.32
N ASN A 7 23.38 18.64 -3.71
CA ASN A 7 23.80 18.85 -5.10
C ASN A 7 23.29 17.75 -6.03
N SER A 8 23.24 16.50 -5.57
CA SER A 8 22.68 15.37 -6.32
C SER A 8 21.17 15.52 -6.53
N LEU A 9 20.42 16.01 -5.55
CA LEU A 9 18.98 16.31 -5.70
C LEU A 9 18.72 17.41 -6.71
N LYS A 10 19.54 18.48 -6.73
CA LYS A 10 19.43 19.57 -7.73
C LYS A 10 19.69 19.10 -9.15
N SER A 11 20.48 18.03 -9.34
CA SER A 11 20.77 17.47 -10.66
C SER A 11 19.62 16.66 -11.26
N LEU A 12 18.57 16.35 -10.48
CA LEU A 12 17.42 15.60 -10.98
C LEU A 12 16.59 16.44 -11.97
N PRO A 13 16.11 15.84 -13.07
CA PRO A 13 15.25 16.51 -14.05
C PRO A 13 13.96 17.07 -13.43
N ARG A 14 13.44 18.15 -13.99
CA ARG A 14 12.18 18.77 -13.56
C ARG A 14 11.01 17.77 -13.55
N THR A 15 10.99 16.84 -14.50
CA THR A 15 9.96 15.78 -14.57
C THR A 15 9.94 14.91 -13.30
N VAL A 16 11.10 14.60 -12.69
CA VAL A 16 11.19 13.80 -11.46
C VAL A 16 10.56 14.54 -10.27
N TRP A 17 10.88 15.83 -10.12
CA TRP A 17 10.28 16.69 -9.12
C TRP A 17 8.77 16.83 -9.31
N LEU A 18 8.33 17.02 -10.55
CA LEU A 18 6.91 17.12 -10.87
C LEU A 18 6.15 15.82 -10.52
N ILE A 19 6.71 14.66 -10.87
CA ILE A 19 6.12 13.35 -10.47
C ILE A 19 6.06 13.24 -8.95
N GLY A 20 7.10 13.64 -8.23
CA GLY A 20 7.12 13.66 -6.78
C GLY A 20 6.02 14.56 -6.19
N PHE A 21 5.86 15.79 -6.66
CA PHE A 21 4.81 16.71 -6.21
C PHE A 21 3.40 16.20 -6.54
N ILE A 22 3.20 15.62 -7.72
CA ILE A 22 1.94 14.96 -8.10
C ILE A 22 1.59 13.86 -7.09
N SER A 23 2.56 13.03 -6.75
CA SER A 23 2.37 11.95 -5.77
C SER A 23 2.09 12.50 -4.37
N PHE A 24 2.86 13.48 -3.90
CA PHE A 24 2.64 14.13 -2.61
C PHE A 24 1.21 14.67 -2.47
N ILE A 25 0.73 15.44 -3.44
CA ILE A 25 -0.59 16.06 -3.41
C ILE A 25 -1.70 14.99 -3.50
N ASN A 26 -1.51 14.00 -4.39
CA ASN A 26 -2.47 12.89 -4.52
C ASN A 26 -2.57 12.05 -3.24
N ASP A 27 -1.41 11.76 -2.61
CA ASP A 27 -1.39 10.94 -1.40
C ASP A 27 -1.89 11.73 -0.20
N THR A 28 -1.64 13.04 -0.13
CA THR A 28 -2.32 13.93 0.82
C THR A 28 -3.85 13.81 0.68
N ALA A 29 -4.39 13.87 -0.55
CA ALA A 29 -5.83 13.71 -0.79
C ALA A 29 -6.34 12.32 -0.43
N SER A 30 -5.61 11.27 -0.78
CA SER A 30 -5.98 9.87 -0.49
C SER A 30 -6.01 9.60 1.01
N GLU A 31 -4.96 9.97 1.68
CA GLU A 31 -4.73 9.68 3.09
C GLU A 31 -5.51 10.61 4.04
N LEU A 32 -5.91 11.79 3.56
CA LEU A 32 -6.91 12.63 4.22
C LEU A 32 -8.24 11.87 4.41
N LEU A 33 -8.65 11.10 3.39
CA LEU A 33 -9.94 10.39 3.39
C LEU A 33 -9.85 8.99 4.01
N TYR A 34 -8.70 8.33 3.87
CA TYR A 34 -8.52 6.94 4.24
C TYR A 34 -9.01 6.60 5.66
N PRO A 35 -8.61 7.31 6.73
CA PRO A 35 -9.05 7.03 8.08
C PRO A 35 -10.52 7.38 8.35
N LEU A 36 -11.15 8.20 7.49
CA LEU A 36 -12.53 8.64 7.64
C LEU A 36 -13.54 7.66 7.02
N ILE A 37 -13.14 6.87 6.03
CA ILE A 37 -14.02 5.94 5.31
C ILE A 37 -14.66 4.92 6.26
N PRO A 38 -13.92 4.16 7.10
CA PRO A 38 -14.52 3.21 8.02
C PRO A 38 -15.44 3.88 9.03
N LEU A 39 -15.10 5.09 9.49
CA LEU A 39 -15.93 5.87 10.40
C LEU A 39 -17.24 6.30 9.74
N TYR A 40 -17.17 6.79 8.49
CA TYR A 40 -18.37 7.20 7.73
C TYR A 40 -19.27 6.01 7.40
N LEU A 41 -18.70 4.87 7.01
CA LEU A 41 -19.45 3.64 6.75
C LEU A 41 -20.24 3.19 7.99
N THR A 42 -19.60 3.15 9.16
CA THR A 42 -20.23 2.63 10.38
C THR A 42 -21.16 3.64 11.05
N SER A 43 -20.77 4.92 11.14
CA SER A 43 -21.54 5.93 11.89
C SER A 43 -22.64 6.57 11.06
N THR A 44 -22.49 6.72 9.74
CA THR A 44 -23.43 7.43 8.87
C THR A 44 -24.27 6.49 8.01
N LEU A 45 -23.63 5.47 7.42
CA LEU A 45 -24.30 4.52 6.53
C LEU A 45 -24.74 3.24 7.25
N LEU A 46 -24.42 3.11 8.55
CA LEU A 46 -24.75 1.97 9.40
C LEU A 46 -24.35 0.63 8.77
N ALA A 47 -23.24 0.63 8.01
CA ALA A 47 -22.73 -0.54 7.34
C ALA A 47 -21.75 -1.27 8.27
N GLY A 48 -21.90 -2.60 8.36
CA GLY A 48 -21.10 -3.44 9.25
C GLY A 48 -19.68 -3.71 8.72
N PRO A 49 -18.84 -4.35 9.56
CA PRO A 49 -17.47 -4.74 9.22
C PRO A 49 -17.35 -5.63 7.97
N LYS A 50 -18.31 -6.51 7.71
CA LYS A 50 -18.38 -7.36 6.51
C LYS A 50 -18.43 -6.51 5.24
N THR A 51 -19.24 -5.44 5.25
CA THR A 51 -19.34 -4.51 4.13
C THR A 51 -18.02 -3.77 3.90
N LEU A 52 -17.36 -3.32 4.97
CA LEU A 52 -16.03 -2.73 4.88
C LEU A 52 -15.02 -3.70 4.25
N GLY A 53 -15.03 -4.96 4.68
CA GLY A 53 -14.18 -6.01 4.12
C GLY A 53 -14.41 -6.28 2.65
N LEU A 54 -15.69 -6.27 2.21
CA LEU A 54 -16.07 -6.42 0.80
C LEU A 54 -15.55 -5.24 -0.04
N ILE A 55 -15.77 -4.01 0.42
CA ILE A 55 -15.34 -2.79 -0.28
C ILE A 55 -13.83 -2.77 -0.45
N GLU A 56 -13.09 -2.93 0.64
CA GLU A 56 -11.63 -2.84 0.62
C GLU A 56 -10.99 -4.03 -0.08
N GLY A 57 -11.55 -5.23 0.11
CA GLY A 57 -11.06 -6.43 -0.58
C GLY A 57 -11.15 -6.32 -2.10
N ILE A 58 -12.31 -5.89 -2.63
CA ILE A 58 -12.49 -5.64 -4.07
C ILE A 58 -11.55 -4.52 -4.53
N ALA A 59 -11.47 -3.42 -3.79
CA ALA A 59 -10.68 -2.27 -4.14
C ALA A 59 -9.17 -2.64 -4.27
N GLU A 60 -8.58 -3.26 -3.26
CA GLU A 60 -7.16 -3.59 -3.24
C GLU A 60 -6.79 -4.69 -4.26
N ALA A 61 -7.63 -5.71 -4.42
CA ALA A 61 -7.45 -6.73 -5.46
C ALA A 61 -7.46 -6.09 -6.87
N THR A 62 -8.41 -5.19 -7.13
CA THR A 62 -8.49 -4.45 -8.41
C THR A 62 -7.21 -3.67 -8.68
N SER A 63 -6.72 -2.89 -7.71
CA SER A 63 -5.49 -2.13 -7.86
C SER A 63 -4.29 -3.02 -8.18
N SER A 64 -4.16 -4.15 -7.48
CA SER A 64 -3.04 -5.07 -7.63
C SER A 64 -3.04 -5.78 -8.99
N ILE A 65 -4.22 -6.22 -9.46
CA ILE A 65 -4.38 -6.85 -10.77
C ILE A 65 -4.07 -5.84 -11.88
N LEU A 66 -4.65 -4.64 -11.80
CA LEU A 66 -4.48 -3.62 -12.84
C LEU A 66 -3.05 -3.07 -12.94
N LYS A 67 -2.27 -3.05 -11.84
CA LYS A 67 -0.84 -2.70 -11.91
C LYS A 67 -0.05 -3.59 -12.85
N LEU A 68 -0.35 -4.90 -12.89
CA LEU A 68 0.30 -5.83 -13.80
C LEU A 68 -0.02 -5.50 -15.25
N PHE A 69 -1.31 -5.32 -15.55
CA PHE A 69 -1.77 -5.04 -16.91
C PHE A 69 -1.32 -3.67 -17.42
N SER A 70 -1.40 -2.64 -16.59
CA SER A 70 -1.02 -1.27 -16.98
C SER A 70 0.46 -1.15 -17.32
N GLY A 71 1.34 -1.86 -16.57
CA GLY A 71 2.76 -1.94 -16.89
C GLY A 71 3.01 -2.57 -18.26
N PHE A 72 2.41 -3.72 -18.52
CA PHE A 72 2.52 -4.41 -19.81
C PHE A 72 2.01 -3.55 -21.00
N ILE A 73 0.85 -2.91 -20.83
CA ILE A 73 0.27 -2.05 -21.87
C ILE A 73 1.14 -0.81 -22.10
N ALA A 74 1.65 -0.19 -21.04
CA ALA A 74 2.55 0.96 -21.14
C ALA A 74 3.84 0.62 -21.89
N ASP A 75 4.43 -0.54 -21.60
CA ASP A 75 5.63 -1.04 -22.27
C ASP A 75 5.36 -1.31 -23.76
N LYS A 76 4.20 -1.88 -24.08
CA LYS A 76 3.79 -2.19 -25.47
C LYS A 76 3.47 -0.93 -26.27
N THR A 77 2.74 0.01 -25.68
CA THR A 77 2.26 1.22 -26.38
C THR A 77 3.24 2.38 -26.32
N ARG A 78 4.19 2.36 -25.37
CA ARG A 78 5.12 3.47 -25.07
C ARG A 78 4.42 4.79 -24.74
N LYS A 79 3.14 4.74 -24.40
CA LYS A 79 2.33 5.91 -24.00
C LYS A 79 2.07 5.84 -22.50
N THR A 80 3.01 6.31 -21.70
CA THR A 80 2.92 6.28 -20.23
C THR A 80 2.05 7.44 -19.72
N LYS A 81 2.17 8.63 -20.29
CA LYS A 81 1.48 9.85 -19.85
C LYS A 81 -0.04 9.70 -19.82
N ILE A 82 -0.63 9.10 -20.86
CA ILE A 82 -2.10 8.98 -20.95
C ILE A 82 -2.67 8.16 -19.79
N TRP A 83 -2.00 7.06 -19.40
CA TRP A 83 -2.41 6.21 -18.28
C TRP A 83 -2.26 6.93 -16.94
N ILE A 84 -1.20 7.74 -16.80
CA ILE A 84 -0.96 8.57 -15.61
C ILE A 84 -2.07 9.60 -15.47
N VAL A 85 -2.38 10.35 -16.54
CA VAL A 85 -3.43 11.39 -16.54
C VAL A 85 -4.80 10.79 -16.18
N TRP A 86 -5.23 9.74 -16.87
CA TRP A 86 -6.51 9.08 -16.58
C TRP A 86 -6.56 8.49 -15.17
N GLY A 87 -5.46 7.88 -14.71
CA GLY A 87 -5.39 7.31 -13.37
C GLY A 87 -5.53 8.36 -12.26
N TYR A 88 -4.95 9.54 -12.42
CA TYR A 88 -5.10 10.65 -11.46
C TYR A 88 -6.45 11.37 -11.62
N PHE A 89 -6.98 11.46 -12.84
CA PHE A 89 -8.34 12.00 -13.07
C PHE A 89 -9.39 11.16 -12.31
N LEU A 90 -9.41 9.85 -12.50
CA LEU A 90 -10.35 8.96 -11.82
C LEU A 90 -10.26 9.07 -10.29
N ALA A 91 -9.04 9.14 -9.75
CA ALA A 91 -8.83 9.29 -8.32
C ALA A 91 -9.24 10.68 -7.80
N GLY A 92 -8.81 11.73 -8.47
CA GLY A 92 -9.02 13.11 -8.02
C GLY A 92 -10.48 13.54 -8.06
N PHE A 93 -11.22 13.15 -9.09
CA PHE A 93 -12.64 13.50 -9.25
C PHE A 93 -13.59 12.46 -8.61
N GLY A 94 -13.15 11.22 -8.45
CA GLY A 94 -13.94 10.17 -7.81
C GLY A 94 -14.06 10.34 -6.30
N ARG A 95 -12.97 10.62 -5.61
CA ARG A 95 -12.90 10.70 -4.14
C ARG A 95 -13.90 11.68 -3.50
N PRO A 96 -14.06 12.93 -3.97
CA PRO A 96 -15.02 13.88 -3.40
C PRO A 96 -16.47 13.40 -3.47
N LEU A 97 -16.79 12.51 -4.42
CA LEU A 97 -18.15 11.95 -4.57
C LEU A 97 -18.57 11.06 -3.38
N ILE A 98 -17.63 10.67 -2.50
CA ILE A 98 -17.94 9.96 -1.24
C ILE A 98 -18.87 10.83 -0.37
N ALA A 99 -18.75 12.15 -0.42
CA ALA A 99 -19.61 13.08 0.33
C ALA A 99 -21.10 12.91 0.02
N PHE A 100 -21.42 12.46 -1.17
CA PHE A 100 -22.81 12.26 -1.64
C PHE A 100 -23.29 10.81 -1.49
N ALA A 101 -22.49 9.96 -0.84
CA ALA A 101 -22.86 8.57 -0.65
C ALA A 101 -24.03 8.45 0.33
N ASN A 102 -25.11 7.82 -0.14
CA ASN A 102 -26.29 7.46 0.63
C ASN A 102 -26.39 5.94 0.88
N SER A 103 -25.47 5.17 0.33
CA SER A 103 -25.39 3.72 0.52
C SER A 103 -23.93 3.24 0.43
N TRP A 104 -23.66 2.08 1.01
CA TRP A 104 -22.35 1.45 0.94
C TRP A 104 -21.95 1.05 -0.50
N ILE A 105 -22.94 0.76 -1.37
CA ILE A 105 -22.68 0.43 -2.79
C ILE A 105 -22.06 1.63 -3.51
N TRP A 106 -22.47 2.85 -3.19
CA TRP A 106 -21.89 4.06 -3.73
C TRP A 106 -20.41 4.20 -3.34
N ILE A 107 -20.09 3.93 -2.08
CA ILE A 107 -18.69 3.92 -1.61
C ILE A 107 -17.88 2.82 -2.30
N LEU A 108 -18.46 1.62 -2.49
CA LEU A 108 -17.81 0.54 -3.25
C LEU A 108 -17.45 0.99 -4.66
N LEU A 109 -18.37 1.62 -5.38
CA LEU A 109 -18.13 2.09 -6.75
C LEU A 109 -17.03 3.16 -6.81
N ILE A 110 -17.05 4.11 -5.87
CA ILE A 110 -16.03 5.15 -5.82
C ILE A 110 -14.66 4.56 -5.44
N ARG A 111 -14.60 3.69 -4.43
CA ARG A 111 -13.36 3.01 -4.04
C ARG A 111 -12.82 2.14 -5.17
N PHE A 112 -13.68 1.40 -5.84
CA PHE A 112 -13.31 0.63 -7.03
C PHE A 112 -12.70 1.53 -8.11
N THR A 113 -13.37 2.65 -8.45
CA THR A 113 -12.89 3.62 -9.45
C THR A 113 -11.54 4.24 -9.05
N ASP A 114 -11.37 4.64 -7.78
CA ASP A 114 -10.10 5.14 -7.26
C ASP A 114 -8.98 4.09 -7.40
N ARG A 115 -9.26 2.82 -7.10
CA ARG A 115 -8.29 1.73 -7.22
C ARG A 115 -8.00 1.34 -8.65
N VAL A 116 -8.97 1.44 -9.56
CA VAL A 116 -8.72 1.38 -11.01
C VAL A 116 -7.73 2.48 -11.40
N GLY A 117 -7.99 3.72 -10.99
CA GLY A 117 -7.06 4.84 -11.22
C GLY A 117 -5.66 4.58 -10.68
N LYS A 118 -5.54 4.04 -9.45
CA LYS A 118 -4.25 3.66 -8.84
C LYS A 118 -3.54 2.56 -9.64
N GLY A 119 -4.27 1.53 -10.07
CA GLY A 119 -3.73 0.44 -10.88
C GLY A 119 -3.21 0.93 -12.23
N LEU A 120 -3.97 1.79 -12.91
CA LEU A 120 -3.59 2.33 -14.22
C LEU A 120 -2.35 3.20 -14.20
N ARG A 121 -2.18 4.06 -13.17
CA ARG A 121 -1.10 5.05 -13.13
C ARG A 121 0.22 4.55 -12.55
N SER A 122 0.20 3.56 -11.64
CA SER A 122 1.39 3.21 -10.84
C SER A 122 2.57 2.74 -11.68
N SER A 123 2.39 1.70 -12.50
CA SER A 123 3.47 1.16 -13.33
C SER A 123 3.93 2.13 -14.44
N PRO A 124 3.02 2.81 -15.18
CA PRO A 124 3.42 3.84 -16.15
C PRO A 124 4.19 5.01 -15.53
N ARG A 125 3.79 5.46 -14.32
CA ARG A 125 4.48 6.51 -13.58
C ARG A 125 5.91 6.11 -13.25
N ASP A 126 6.09 4.91 -12.71
CA ASP A 126 7.40 4.38 -12.34
C ASP A 126 8.31 4.20 -13.57
N ALA A 127 7.73 3.77 -14.70
CA ALA A 127 8.44 3.71 -15.98
C ALA A 127 8.85 5.10 -16.47
N LEU A 128 7.95 6.09 -16.40
CA LEU A 128 8.26 7.47 -16.78
C LEU A 128 9.37 8.07 -15.91
N LEU A 129 9.35 7.78 -14.60
CA LEU A 129 10.39 8.19 -13.68
C LEU A 129 11.76 7.61 -14.11
N ALA A 130 11.81 6.30 -14.37
CA ALA A 130 13.04 5.60 -14.76
C ALA A 130 13.64 6.11 -16.07
N ILE A 131 12.80 6.39 -17.07
CA ILE A 131 13.25 6.84 -18.40
C ILE A 131 13.87 8.24 -18.35
N ASN A 132 13.41 9.11 -17.45
CA ASN A 132 13.89 10.47 -17.34
C ASN A 132 15.21 10.62 -16.58
N VAL A 133 15.78 9.52 -16.04
CA VAL A 133 16.96 9.56 -15.18
C VAL A 133 17.99 8.53 -15.63
N ALA A 134 19.28 8.89 -15.60
CA ALA A 134 20.34 7.93 -15.86
C ALA A 134 20.35 6.82 -14.79
N LYS A 135 20.69 5.57 -15.18
CA LYS A 135 20.66 4.38 -14.29
C LYS A 135 21.35 4.60 -12.95
N LYS A 136 22.47 5.33 -12.92
CA LYS A 136 23.21 5.66 -11.69
C LYS A 136 22.43 6.54 -10.68
N HIS A 137 21.37 7.21 -11.12
CA HIS A 137 20.54 8.10 -10.30
C HIS A 137 19.13 7.56 -10.05
N HIS A 138 18.81 6.31 -10.51
CA HIS A 138 17.50 5.69 -10.28
C HIS A 138 17.16 5.63 -8.79
N GLY A 139 18.10 5.18 -7.94
CA GLY A 139 17.88 5.12 -6.50
C GLY A 139 17.49 6.47 -5.89
N LEU A 140 18.17 7.55 -6.31
CA LEU A 140 17.87 8.90 -5.84
C LEU A 140 16.47 9.38 -6.30
N ALA A 141 16.12 9.14 -7.57
CA ALA A 141 14.83 9.54 -8.12
C ALA A 141 13.65 8.79 -7.48
N PHE A 142 13.75 7.47 -7.35
CA PHE A 142 12.74 6.66 -6.66
C PHE A 142 12.68 6.96 -5.16
N GLY A 143 13.82 7.24 -4.53
CA GLY A 143 13.89 7.65 -3.13
C GLY A 143 13.19 8.99 -2.89
N LEU A 144 13.42 10.00 -3.75
CA LEU A 144 12.71 11.29 -3.68
C LEU A 144 11.20 11.09 -3.84
N HIS A 145 10.80 10.33 -4.87
CA HIS A 145 9.38 10.03 -5.11
C HIS A 145 8.74 9.36 -3.88
N ARG A 146 9.38 8.34 -3.30
CA ARG A 146 8.86 7.65 -2.11
C ARG A 146 8.79 8.55 -0.88
N SER A 147 9.78 9.44 -0.72
CA SER A 147 9.75 10.43 0.37
C SER A 147 8.58 11.39 0.25
N MET A 148 8.23 11.78 -0.97
CA MET A 148 7.08 12.65 -1.24
C MET A 148 5.75 11.91 -1.04
N ASP A 149 5.63 10.65 -1.46
CA ASP A 149 4.47 9.78 -1.14
C ASP A 149 4.26 9.71 0.39
N ASN A 150 5.32 9.39 1.13
CA ASN A 150 5.28 9.28 2.58
C ASN A 150 4.95 10.61 3.28
N ALA A 151 5.47 11.73 2.76
CA ALA A 151 5.11 13.06 3.28
C ALA A 151 3.61 13.33 3.11
N GLY A 152 3.04 12.98 1.96
CA GLY A 152 1.59 13.06 1.71
C GLY A 152 0.79 12.16 2.67
N ALA A 153 1.31 10.94 2.94
CA ALA A 153 0.70 9.99 3.86
C ALA A 153 0.75 10.43 5.34
N ILE A 154 1.57 11.41 5.68
CA ILE A 154 1.59 12.04 7.00
C ILE A 154 0.69 13.29 7.01
N VAL A 155 0.84 14.16 6.00
CA VAL A 155 0.11 15.45 5.95
C VAL A 155 -1.39 15.24 5.79
N GLY A 156 -1.84 14.27 4.97
CA GLY A 156 -3.26 14.00 4.73
C GLY A 156 -4.03 13.72 6.02
N PRO A 157 -3.68 12.70 6.81
CA PRO A 157 -4.38 12.38 8.04
C PRO A 157 -4.28 13.49 9.10
N LEU A 158 -3.15 14.21 9.20
CA LEU A 158 -3.03 15.35 10.12
C LEU A 158 -3.96 16.49 9.72
N LEU A 159 -4.14 16.74 8.43
CA LEU A 159 -5.12 17.71 7.94
C LEU A 159 -6.55 17.26 8.26
N ALA A 160 -6.87 15.96 8.10
CA ALA A 160 -8.17 15.42 8.51
C ALA A 160 -8.42 15.63 10.01
N ALA A 161 -7.42 15.31 10.85
CA ALA A 161 -7.50 15.50 12.29
C ALA A 161 -7.75 16.98 12.65
N PHE A 162 -7.02 17.91 12.01
CA PHE A 162 -7.18 19.34 12.21
C PHE A 162 -8.58 19.82 11.83
N LEU A 163 -9.10 19.41 10.68
CA LEU A 163 -10.45 19.79 10.25
C LEU A 163 -11.51 19.22 11.20
N MET A 164 -11.39 17.97 11.63
CA MET A 164 -12.31 17.35 12.59
C MET A 164 -12.24 18.00 13.97
N ALA A 165 -11.07 18.40 14.44
CA ALA A 165 -10.90 19.12 15.70
C ALA A 165 -11.56 20.50 15.68
N ASN A 166 -11.70 21.10 14.48
CA ASN A 166 -12.47 22.34 14.26
C ASN A 166 -13.94 22.09 13.92
N ASN A 167 -14.49 20.92 14.25
CA ASN A 167 -15.88 20.52 14.03
C ASN A 167 -16.34 20.53 12.56
N VAL A 168 -15.43 20.40 11.60
CA VAL A 168 -15.81 20.26 10.19
C VAL A 168 -16.44 18.87 10.00
N PRO A 169 -17.66 18.76 9.44
CA PRO A 169 -18.33 17.49 9.20
C PRO A 169 -17.51 16.59 8.25
N ILE A 170 -17.53 15.28 8.47
CA ILE A 170 -16.78 14.30 7.64
C ILE A 170 -17.16 14.44 6.16
N LYS A 171 -18.43 14.72 5.84
CA LYS A 171 -18.89 14.93 4.47
C LYS A 171 -18.18 16.10 3.78
N ASP A 172 -18.00 17.19 4.50
CA ASP A 172 -17.33 18.39 3.96
C ASP A 172 -15.83 18.13 3.74
N ILE A 173 -15.20 17.32 4.63
CA ILE A 173 -13.82 16.91 4.44
C ILE A 173 -13.66 16.09 3.14
N PHE A 174 -14.63 15.24 2.80
CA PHE A 174 -14.63 14.51 1.53
C PHE A 174 -14.72 15.45 0.33
N ILE A 175 -15.54 16.52 0.41
CA ILE A 175 -15.63 17.53 -0.66
C ILE A 175 -14.30 18.27 -0.82
N TRP A 176 -13.63 18.64 0.28
CA TRP A 176 -12.35 19.32 0.25
C TRP A 176 -11.24 18.56 -0.52
N ALA A 177 -11.36 17.23 -0.65
CA ALA A 177 -10.43 16.44 -1.45
C ALA A 177 -10.46 16.80 -2.96
N ILE A 178 -11.46 17.57 -3.44
CA ILE A 178 -11.50 18.05 -4.82
C ILE A 178 -10.34 19.00 -5.12
N VAL A 179 -9.93 19.81 -4.14
CA VAL A 179 -8.86 20.80 -4.32
C VAL A 179 -7.52 20.13 -4.67
N PRO A 180 -6.96 19.23 -3.85
CA PRO A 180 -5.76 18.50 -4.23
C PRO A 180 -6.00 17.57 -5.43
N GLY A 181 -7.23 17.07 -5.66
CA GLY A 181 -7.58 16.28 -6.83
C GLY A 181 -7.42 17.05 -8.15
N ILE A 182 -7.99 18.26 -8.23
CA ILE A 182 -7.85 19.15 -9.40
C ILE A 182 -6.38 19.55 -9.58
N LEU A 183 -5.69 19.93 -8.52
CA LEU A 183 -4.28 20.32 -8.58
C LEU A 183 -3.41 19.20 -9.12
N THR A 184 -3.62 17.97 -8.61
CA THR A 184 -2.94 16.77 -9.10
C THR A 184 -3.20 16.57 -10.60
N PHE A 185 -4.46 16.62 -11.03
CA PHE A 185 -4.83 16.47 -12.43
C PHE A 185 -4.15 17.51 -13.32
N ILE A 186 -4.21 18.80 -12.96
CA ILE A 186 -3.56 19.89 -13.71
C ILE A 186 -2.05 19.63 -13.81
N LEU A 187 -1.40 19.26 -12.72
CA LEU A 187 0.05 18.99 -12.74
C LEU A 187 0.42 17.82 -13.66
N THR A 188 -0.46 16.80 -13.80
CA THR A 188 -0.20 15.68 -14.71
C THR A 188 -0.19 16.09 -16.18
N LEU A 189 -0.90 17.15 -16.56
CA LEU A 189 -0.92 17.66 -17.95
C LEU A 189 0.44 18.24 -18.35
N TYR A 190 1.22 18.74 -17.39
CA TYR A 190 2.57 19.27 -17.62
C TYR A 190 3.66 18.20 -17.70
N LEU A 191 3.33 16.92 -17.44
CA LEU A 191 4.28 15.83 -17.62
C LEU A 191 4.74 15.74 -19.07
N LYS A 192 6.06 15.67 -19.26
CA LYS A 192 6.67 15.46 -20.57
C LYS A 192 7.10 14.01 -20.72
N GLU A 193 6.69 13.41 -21.80
CA GLU A 193 7.07 12.04 -22.17
C GLU A 193 8.18 12.13 -23.25
N PRO A 194 9.38 11.61 -22.96
CA PRO A 194 10.44 11.60 -23.96
C PRO A 194 10.07 10.67 -25.12
N PRO A 195 10.47 11.00 -26.36
CA PRO A 195 10.22 10.14 -27.51
C PRO A 195 10.89 8.77 -27.32
N GLN A 196 10.13 7.70 -27.41
CA GLN A 196 10.60 6.34 -27.24
C GLN A 196 10.49 5.56 -28.56
N LYS A 197 11.55 4.84 -28.91
CA LYS A 197 11.49 3.88 -30.01
C LYS A 197 10.63 2.68 -29.58
N LEU A 198 9.77 2.20 -30.47
CA LEU A 198 9.00 0.97 -30.20
C LEU A 198 9.95 -0.21 -29.95
N PRO A 199 9.60 -1.13 -29.06
CA PRO A 199 10.43 -2.29 -28.79
C PRO A 199 10.55 -3.13 -30.06
N GLN A 200 11.76 -3.54 -30.41
CA GLN A 200 12.03 -4.44 -31.56
C GLN A 200 11.62 -5.89 -31.26
N GLN A 201 11.32 -6.23 -30.01
CA GLN A 201 10.94 -7.57 -29.58
C GLN A 201 9.49 -7.60 -29.08
N ASN A 202 8.74 -8.62 -29.46
CA ASN A 202 7.44 -8.93 -28.88
C ASN A 202 7.61 -9.32 -27.40
N ILE A 203 7.34 -8.41 -26.48
CA ILE A 203 7.31 -8.69 -25.05
C ILE A 203 6.13 -9.61 -24.80
N LYS A 204 6.39 -10.91 -24.61
CA LYS A 204 5.38 -11.90 -24.21
C LYS A 204 5.32 -11.95 -22.69
N PHE A 205 4.17 -11.65 -22.13
CA PHE A 205 3.93 -11.89 -20.71
C PHE A 205 3.80 -13.41 -20.47
N SER A 206 4.57 -13.93 -19.53
CA SER A 206 4.56 -15.37 -19.23
C SER A 206 3.92 -15.62 -17.86
N TRP A 207 2.76 -16.26 -17.84
CA TRP A 207 2.05 -16.70 -16.62
C TRP A 207 2.62 -17.98 -16.00
N THR A 208 3.76 -18.46 -16.44
CA THR A 208 4.31 -19.72 -15.96
C THR A 208 5.31 -19.53 -14.81
N LEU A 209 5.15 -20.34 -13.76
CA LEU A 209 6.15 -20.49 -12.69
C LEU A 209 7.32 -21.40 -13.10
N LYS A 210 7.34 -21.88 -14.36
CA LYS A 210 8.44 -22.74 -14.86
C LYS A 210 9.77 -21.97 -14.84
N GLY A 211 10.78 -22.62 -14.27
CA GLY A 211 12.14 -22.06 -14.17
C GLY A 211 12.33 -21.01 -13.06
N LEU A 212 11.35 -20.84 -12.15
CA LEU A 212 11.58 -20.19 -10.87
C LEU A 212 11.99 -21.24 -9.82
N PRO A 213 12.93 -20.93 -8.91
CA PRO A 213 13.43 -21.86 -7.89
C PRO A 213 12.31 -22.38 -6.99
N LEU A 214 12.49 -23.59 -6.44
CA LEU A 214 11.53 -24.16 -5.51
C LEU A 214 11.39 -23.31 -4.23
N THR A 215 12.50 -22.74 -3.75
CA THR A 215 12.52 -21.79 -2.62
C THR A 215 11.61 -20.59 -2.88
N TYR A 216 11.64 -20.03 -4.09
CA TYR A 216 10.77 -18.93 -4.48
C TYR A 216 9.27 -19.37 -4.49
N LYS A 217 8.96 -20.54 -5.02
CA LYS A 217 7.58 -21.06 -5.06
C LYS A 217 7.03 -21.30 -3.66
N ARG A 218 7.88 -21.85 -2.75
CA ARG A 218 7.53 -22.02 -1.33
C ARG A 218 7.29 -20.66 -0.66
N TYR A 219 8.17 -19.69 -0.91
CA TYR A 219 8.03 -18.34 -0.39
C TYR A 219 6.73 -17.69 -0.87
N LEU A 220 6.42 -17.80 -2.16
CA LEU A 220 5.18 -17.28 -2.73
C LEU A 220 3.92 -17.86 -2.06
N PHE A 221 3.92 -19.16 -1.78
CA PHE A 221 2.83 -19.83 -1.04
C PHE A 221 2.70 -19.28 0.38
N VAL A 222 3.82 -19.13 1.09
CA VAL A 222 3.84 -18.61 2.47
C VAL A 222 3.40 -17.15 2.52
N VAL A 223 3.80 -16.33 1.55
CA VAL A 223 3.29 -14.95 1.39
C VAL A 223 1.78 -14.95 1.16
N GLY A 224 1.25 -15.91 0.38
CA GLY A 224 -0.19 -16.06 0.21
C GLY A 224 -0.93 -16.31 1.55
N ILE A 225 -0.40 -17.17 2.41
CA ILE A 225 -0.95 -17.44 3.75
C ILE A 225 -0.87 -16.18 4.63
N PHE A 226 0.29 -15.51 4.65
CA PHE A 226 0.44 -14.26 5.40
C PHE A 226 -0.57 -13.21 4.93
N THR A 227 -0.69 -13.02 3.62
CA THR A 227 -1.61 -12.03 3.04
C THR A 227 -3.08 -12.39 3.32
N LEU A 228 -3.42 -13.68 3.37
CA LEU A 228 -4.77 -14.12 3.77
C LEU A 228 -5.12 -13.67 5.20
N GLY A 229 -4.14 -13.58 6.10
CA GLY A 229 -4.30 -13.01 7.43
C GLY A 229 -4.15 -11.47 7.46
N SER A 230 -3.74 -10.83 6.37
CA SER A 230 -3.48 -9.39 6.31
C SER A 230 -4.67 -8.64 5.71
N ALA A 231 -5.75 -8.51 6.48
CA ALA A 231 -6.91 -7.73 6.08
C ALA A 231 -6.59 -6.22 5.95
N SER A 232 -7.54 -5.45 5.39
CA SER A 232 -7.39 -3.99 5.26
C SER A 232 -7.06 -3.31 6.59
N ASP A 233 -6.11 -2.41 6.56
CA ASP A 233 -5.71 -1.60 7.73
C ASP A 233 -6.88 -0.76 8.30
N MET A 234 -7.94 -0.55 7.53
CA MET A 234 -9.16 0.14 7.99
C MET A 234 -9.83 -0.56 9.17
N PHE A 235 -9.66 -1.88 9.32
CA PHE A 235 -10.18 -2.60 10.49
C PHE A 235 -9.44 -2.23 11.78
N LEU A 236 -8.16 -1.90 11.72
CA LEU A 236 -7.42 -1.37 12.87
C LEU A 236 -8.00 0.00 13.30
N LEU A 237 -8.34 0.87 12.34
CA LEU A 237 -8.94 2.17 12.62
C LEU A 237 -10.36 2.03 13.20
N LEU A 238 -11.16 1.10 12.65
CA LEU A 238 -12.48 0.77 13.19
C LEU A 238 -12.35 0.28 14.64
N ARG A 239 -11.43 -0.66 14.89
CA ARG A 239 -11.18 -1.19 16.23
C ARG A 239 -10.70 -0.13 17.21
N ALA A 240 -9.81 0.76 16.81
CA ALA A 240 -9.35 1.87 17.64
C ALA A 240 -10.54 2.76 18.08
N ARG A 241 -11.49 3.00 17.18
CA ARG A 241 -12.72 3.74 17.51
C ARG A 241 -13.57 3.02 18.56
N GLU A 242 -13.76 1.70 18.43
CA GLU A 242 -14.50 0.88 19.39
C GLU A 242 -13.81 0.83 20.77
N LEU A 243 -12.48 0.91 20.79
CA LEU A 243 -11.68 0.97 22.02
C LEU A 243 -11.69 2.36 22.69
N GLY A 244 -12.52 3.30 22.20
CA GLY A 244 -12.75 4.61 22.82
C GLY A 244 -11.86 5.73 22.32
N VAL A 245 -11.04 5.52 21.27
CA VAL A 245 -10.28 6.61 20.65
C VAL A 245 -11.24 7.61 20.01
N SER A 246 -11.04 8.90 20.30
CA SER A 246 -11.91 9.97 19.79
C SER A 246 -11.79 10.11 18.26
N LEU A 247 -12.86 10.58 17.60
CA LEU A 247 -12.94 10.67 16.14
C LEU A 247 -11.76 11.42 15.52
N TYR A 248 -11.39 12.59 16.09
CA TYR A 248 -10.29 13.40 15.56
C TYR A 248 -8.89 12.77 15.81
N GLN A 249 -8.78 11.82 16.75
CA GLN A 249 -7.53 11.11 17.03
C GLN A 249 -7.28 9.94 16.09
N ILE A 250 -8.32 9.38 15.46
CA ILE A 250 -8.19 8.26 14.52
C ILE A 250 -7.24 8.61 13.35
N PRO A 251 -7.37 9.76 12.67
CA PRO A 251 -6.40 10.15 11.65
C PRO A 251 -4.98 10.36 12.22
N ILE A 252 -4.83 10.82 13.48
CA ILE A 252 -3.51 10.95 14.11
C ILE A 252 -2.84 9.60 14.32
N LEU A 253 -3.61 8.58 14.73
CA LEU A 253 -3.11 7.20 14.80
C LEU A 253 -2.57 6.74 13.44
N TRP A 254 -3.31 7.01 12.36
CA TRP A 254 -2.87 6.63 11.03
C TRP A 254 -1.62 7.39 10.57
N ALA A 255 -1.55 8.69 10.86
CA ALA A 255 -0.35 9.50 10.60
C ALA A 255 0.88 8.95 11.36
N SER A 256 0.70 8.45 12.60
CA SER A 256 1.79 7.86 13.38
C SER A 256 2.36 6.60 12.75
N VAL A 257 1.52 5.74 12.17
CA VAL A 257 1.96 4.56 11.38
C VAL A 257 2.86 4.99 10.23
N SER A 258 2.40 5.96 9.43
CA SER A 258 3.13 6.46 8.27
C SER A 258 4.45 7.14 8.68
N LEU A 259 4.44 7.90 9.77
CA LEU A 259 5.64 8.55 10.31
C LEU A 259 6.69 7.52 10.75
N VAL A 260 6.28 6.54 11.56
CA VAL A 260 7.18 5.48 12.04
C VAL A 260 7.71 4.65 10.87
N ALA A 261 6.83 4.24 9.94
CA ALA A 261 7.24 3.53 8.75
C ALA A 261 8.29 4.32 7.93
N THR A 262 8.09 5.62 7.76
CA THR A 262 9.03 6.50 7.04
C THR A 262 10.39 6.58 7.71
N LEU A 263 10.41 6.80 9.01
CA LEU A 263 11.65 6.96 9.79
C LEU A 263 12.49 5.68 9.82
N PHE A 264 11.83 4.52 9.91
CA PHE A 264 12.51 3.24 10.15
C PHE A 264 12.68 2.36 8.90
N SER A 265 12.01 2.63 7.78
CA SER A 265 12.13 1.80 6.57
C SER A 265 13.56 1.69 6.05
N THR A 266 14.28 2.82 5.92
CA THR A 266 15.66 2.82 5.43
C THR A 266 16.64 2.15 6.40
N PRO A 267 16.64 2.48 7.72
CA PRO A 267 17.48 1.78 8.69
C PRO A 267 17.24 0.28 8.74
N LEU A 268 15.97 -0.16 8.76
CA LEU A 268 15.64 -1.58 8.84
C LEU A 268 15.96 -2.31 7.53
N ALA A 269 15.76 -1.69 6.37
CA ALA A 269 16.18 -2.26 5.09
C ALA A 269 17.71 -2.46 5.03
N SER A 270 18.50 -1.48 5.49
CA SER A 270 19.95 -1.62 5.60
C SER A 270 20.35 -2.71 6.61
N LEU A 271 19.64 -2.81 7.73
CA LEU A 271 19.89 -3.87 8.72
C LEU A 271 19.62 -5.26 8.13
N SER A 272 18.66 -5.40 7.21
CA SER A 272 18.37 -6.67 6.52
C SER A 272 19.52 -7.16 5.66
N ASP A 273 20.39 -6.28 5.16
CA ASP A 273 21.55 -6.65 4.36
C ASP A 273 22.64 -7.30 5.23
N THR A 274 22.71 -6.98 6.53
CA THR A 274 23.69 -7.52 7.48
C THR A 274 23.18 -8.71 8.28
N TYR A 275 21.97 -8.63 8.81
CA TYR A 275 21.33 -9.68 9.63
C TYR A 275 20.55 -10.72 8.83
N GLY A 276 20.42 -10.50 7.53
CA GLY A 276 19.69 -11.37 6.60
C GLY A 276 18.21 -11.02 6.48
N ARG A 277 17.73 -10.96 5.25
CA ARG A 277 16.34 -10.56 4.90
C ARG A 277 15.28 -11.45 5.56
N LYS A 278 15.55 -12.78 5.59
CA LYS A 278 14.68 -13.76 6.25
C LYS A 278 14.39 -13.41 7.70
N ASN A 279 15.44 -13.09 8.48
CA ASN A 279 15.30 -12.85 9.92
C ASN A 279 14.49 -11.60 10.18
N LEU A 280 14.67 -10.54 9.39
CA LEU A 280 13.90 -9.31 9.57
C LEU A 280 12.43 -9.49 9.21
N ILE A 281 12.12 -10.27 8.17
CA ILE A 281 10.74 -10.64 7.82
C ILE A 281 10.09 -11.44 8.95
N LEU A 282 10.81 -12.42 9.53
CA LEU A 282 10.31 -13.22 10.65
C LEU A 282 9.98 -12.36 11.86
N ILE A 283 10.85 -11.41 12.21
CA ILE A 283 10.62 -10.45 13.31
C ILE A 283 9.38 -9.59 13.00
N GLY A 284 9.28 -9.06 11.79
CA GLY A 284 8.14 -8.24 11.37
C GLY A 284 6.81 -9.01 11.42
N TRP A 285 6.76 -10.23 10.88
CA TRP A 285 5.55 -11.06 10.90
C TRP A 285 5.16 -11.52 12.30
N THR A 286 6.16 -11.78 13.18
CA THR A 286 5.89 -12.07 14.59
C THR A 286 5.33 -10.84 15.30
N CYS A 287 5.89 -9.66 15.04
CA CYS A 287 5.37 -8.38 15.57
C CYS A 287 3.92 -8.15 15.10
N TYR A 288 3.63 -8.38 13.81
CA TYR A 288 2.26 -8.33 13.28
C TYR A 288 1.31 -9.25 14.04
N ALA A 289 1.67 -10.52 14.22
CA ALA A 289 0.84 -11.49 14.94
C ALA A 289 0.57 -11.03 16.39
N ALA A 290 1.60 -10.55 17.09
CA ALA A 290 1.45 -10.03 18.44
C ALA A 290 0.52 -8.81 18.52
N ILE A 291 0.68 -7.84 17.61
CA ILE A 291 -0.20 -6.66 17.51
C ILE A 291 -1.64 -7.09 17.31
N PHE A 292 -1.90 -8.02 16.38
CA PHE A 292 -3.25 -8.46 16.06
C PHE A 292 -3.88 -9.26 17.22
N ILE A 293 -3.12 -10.10 17.93
CA ILE A 293 -3.60 -10.74 19.17
C ILE A 293 -4.04 -9.66 20.18
N LEU A 294 -3.18 -8.68 20.43
CA LEU A 294 -3.46 -7.63 21.41
C LEU A 294 -4.67 -6.77 21.01
N MET A 295 -4.80 -6.41 19.75
CA MET A 295 -5.96 -5.66 19.24
C MET A 295 -7.28 -6.43 19.35
N GLY A 296 -7.24 -7.75 19.47
CA GLY A 296 -8.41 -8.60 19.72
C GLY A 296 -8.99 -8.45 21.13
N PHE A 297 -8.22 -7.99 22.13
CA PHE A 297 -8.72 -7.86 23.51
C PHE A 297 -9.69 -6.68 23.67
N ALA A 298 -10.66 -6.86 24.58
CA ALA A 298 -11.77 -5.91 24.76
C ALA A 298 -11.37 -4.65 25.54
N VAL A 299 -10.37 -4.72 26.41
CA VAL A 299 -9.99 -3.63 27.30
C VAL A 299 -8.55 -3.21 27.02
N MET A 300 -8.39 -1.97 26.58
CA MET A 300 -7.08 -1.35 26.34
C MET A 300 -7.12 0.12 26.71
N SER A 301 -6.02 0.64 27.25
CA SER A 301 -5.85 2.08 27.40
C SER A 301 -5.62 2.74 26.04
N ILE A 302 -6.05 3.99 25.87
CA ILE A 302 -5.80 4.78 24.66
C ILE A 302 -4.30 4.84 24.33
N THR A 303 -3.46 4.98 25.34
CA THR A 303 -1.99 4.97 25.19
C THR A 303 -1.49 3.65 24.59
N SER A 304 -2.04 2.51 25.02
CA SER A 304 -1.69 1.19 24.45
C SER A 304 -2.08 1.09 22.99
N VAL A 305 -3.22 1.65 22.60
CA VAL A 305 -3.64 1.68 21.19
C VAL A 305 -2.64 2.50 20.36
N PHE A 306 -2.22 3.68 20.82
CA PHE A 306 -1.20 4.48 20.12
C PHE A 306 0.13 3.73 19.99
N LEU A 307 0.55 3.02 21.04
CA LEU A 307 1.77 2.20 21.00
C LEU A 307 1.66 1.08 19.96
N LEU A 308 0.52 0.38 19.89
CA LEU A 308 0.31 -0.69 18.92
C LEU A 308 0.30 -0.17 17.48
N PHE A 309 -0.24 1.03 17.22
CA PHE A 309 -0.17 1.66 15.90
C PHE A 309 1.28 2.06 15.54
N ALA A 310 2.06 2.55 16.49
CA ALA A 310 3.48 2.82 16.28
C ALA A 310 4.26 1.52 15.96
N LEU A 311 4.01 0.43 16.70
CA LEU A 311 4.58 -0.90 16.43
C LEU A 311 4.12 -1.44 15.07
N PHE A 312 2.89 -1.17 14.65
CA PHE A 312 2.41 -1.52 13.32
C PHE A 312 3.17 -0.75 12.22
N GLY A 313 3.54 0.51 12.47
CA GLY A 313 4.45 1.26 11.60
C GLY A 313 5.85 0.61 11.51
N LEU A 314 6.40 0.10 12.61
CA LEU A 314 7.66 -0.66 12.61
C LEU A 314 7.55 -1.98 11.83
N PHE A 315 6.43 -2.71 11.98
CA PHE A 315 6.15 -3.88 11.17
C PHE A 315 6.21 -3.54 9.67
N LYS A 316 5.49 -2.51 9.22
CA LYS A 316 5.51 -2.06 7.81
C LYS A 316 6.93 -1.70 7.37
N ALA A 317 7.66 -0.95 8.18
CA ALA A 317 9.05 -0.57 7.91
C ALA A 317 9.97 -1.79 7.74
N SER A 318 9.76 -2.85 8.53
CA SER A 318 10.61 -4.05 8.52
C SER A 318 10.29 -5.03 7.39
N THR A 319 9.10 -4.94 6.77
CA THR A 319 8.63 -5.95 5.81
C THR A 319 8.53 -5.44 4.38
N GLU A 320 7.88 -4.29 4.12
CA GLU A 320 7.53 -3.86 2.75
C GLU A 320 8.70 -3.78 1.77
N GLY A 321 9.83 -3.25 2.20
CA GLY A 321 11.05 -3.16 1.38
C GLY A 321 11.83 -4.47 1.33
N VAL A 322 11.90 -5.15 2.46
CA VAL A 322 12.72 -6.36 2.66
C VAL A 322 12.14 -7.57 1.92
N GLU A 323 10.80 -7.71 1.89
CA GLU A 323 10.13 -8.75 1.11
C GLU A 323 10.42 -8.62 -0.39
N LYS A 324 10.35 -7.40 -0.92
CA LYS A 324 10.69 -7.13 -2.33
C LYS A 324 12.17 -7.42 -2.62
N ALA A 325 13.05 -7.07 -1.69
CA ALA A 325 14.46 -7.37 -1.81
C ALA A 325 14.72 -8.90 -1.78
N LEU A 326 14.00 -9.66 -0.94
CA LEU A 326 14.08 -11.11 -0.91
C LEU A 326 13.60 -11.74 -2.22
N VAL A 327 12.53 -11.21 -2.84
CA VAL A 327 12.06 -11.61 -4.17
C VAL A 327 13.18 -11.40 -5.22
N ALA A 328 13.83 -10.24 -5.18
CA ALA A 328 14.94 -9.94 -6.10
C ALA A 328 16.11 -10.93 -5.95
N ASP A 329 16.47 -11.27 -4.70
CA ASP A 329 17.55 -12.23 -4.41
C ASP A 329 17.24 -13.66 -4.87
N MET A 330 15.95 -14.05 -4.83
CA MET A 330 15.53 -15.40 -5.26
C MET A 330 15.28 -15.49 -6.77
N ALA A 331 15.13 -14.37 -7.46
CA ALA A 331 14.78 -14.35 -8.89
C ALA A 331 15.98 -14.72 -9.76
N PRO A 332 15.87 -15.71 -10.69
CA PRO A 332 16.94 -16.01 -11.62
C PRO A 332 17.20 -14.85 -12.57
N LYS A 333 18.43 -14.75 -13.09
CA LYS A 333 18.79 -13.77 -14.12
C LYS A 333 17.80 -13.85 -15.31
N GLY A 334 17.26 -12.72 -15.72
CA GLY A 334 16.28 -12.62 -16.80
C GLY A 334 14.82 -12.97 -16.44
N LYS A 335 14.50 -13.37 -15.18
CA LYS A 335 13.14 -13.68 -14.71
C LYS A 335 12.67 -12.78 -13.56
N MET A 336 13.37 -11.68 -13.28
CA MET A 336 13.04 -10.77 -12.19
C MET A 336 11.62 -10.18 -12.35
N GLY A 337 11.26 -9.73 -13.54
CA GLY A 337 9.90 -9.22 -13.82
C GLY A 337 8.80 -10.27 -13.58
N THR A 338 9.05 -11.53 -13.97
CA THR A 338 8.11 -12.64 -13.71
C THR A 338 7.98 -12.92 -12.21
N ALA A 339 9.08 -12.88 -11.45
CA ALA A 339 9.05 -13.10 -10.00
C ALA A 339 8.28 -11.98 -9.29
N PHE A 340 8.57 -10.70 -9.58
CA PHE A 340 7.81 -9.59 -9.02
C PHE A 340 6.33 -9.62 -9.44
N GLY A 341 6.06 -10.00 -10.69
CA GLY A 341 4.70 -10.17 -11.19
C GLY A 341 3.90 -11.17 -10.37
N TRP A 342 4.44 -12.37 -10.15
CA TRP A 342 3.79 -13.40 -9.34
C TRP A 342 3.65 -13.02 -7.86
N PHE A 343 4.67 -12.35 -7.30
CA PHE A 343 4.60 -11.85 -5.92
C PHE A 343 3.45 -10.85 -5.74
N ASN A 344 3.37 -9.85 -6.61
CA ASN A 344 2.32 -8.84 -6.54
C ASN A 344 0.93 -9.44 -6.86
N PHE A 345 0.85 -10.39 -7.78
CA PHE A 345 -0.40 -11.07 -8.13
C PHE A 345 -0.92 -11.91 -6.95
N MET A 346 -0.05 -12.72 -6.33
CA MET A 346 -0.43 -13.54 -5.18
C MET A 346 -0.89 -12.67 -4.00
N SER A 347 -0.10 -11.65 -3.65
CA SER A 347 -0.47 -10.72 -2.59
C SER A 347 -1.79 -10.01 -2.92
N GLY A 348 -1.96 -9.48 -4.13
CA GLY A 348 -3.18 -8.78 -4.52
C GLY A 348 -4.42 -9.68 -4.56
N LEU A 349 -4.28 -10.92 -5.05
CA LEU A 349 -5.38 -11.88 -5.12
C LEU A 349 -5.86 -12.28 -3.71
N MET A 350 -4.94 -12.44 -2.76
CA MET A 350 -5.27 -12.83 -1.39
C MET A 350 -5.88 -11.69 -0.57
N LEU A 351 -5.71 -10.42 -0.95
CA LEU A 351 -6.29 -9.28 -0.22
C LEU A 351 -7.82 -9.27 -0.22
N PHE A 352 -8.45 -9.75 -1.31
CA PHE A 352 -9.91 -9.85 -1.35
C PHE A 352 -10.44 -10.86 -0.33
N PRO A 353 -10.07 -12.15 -0.38
CA PRO A 353 -10.54 -13.11 0.62
C PRO A 353 -10.11 -12.73 2.04
N ALA A 354 -8.90 -12.17 2.24
CA ALA A 354 -8.43 -11.70 3.53
C ALA A 354 -9.41 -10.71 4.17
N SER A 355 -9.71 -9.62 3.47
CA SER A 355 -10.59 -8.56 3.99
C SER A 355 -12.03 -9.02 4.12
N PHE A 356 -12.53 -9.85 3.20
CA PHE A 356 -13.89 -10.38 3.26
C PHE A 356 -14.08 -11.37 4.42
N ILE A 357 -13.14 -12.32 4.60
CA ILE A 357 -13.17 -13.28 5.72
C ILE A 357 -13.05 -12.53 7.04
N PHE A 358 -12.09 -11.61 7.17
CA PHE A 358 -11.90 -10.83 8.38
C PHE A 358 -13.16 -10.04 8.74
N GLY A 359 -13.73 -9.31 7.79
CA GLY A 359 -14.95 -8.52 8.01
C GLY A 359 -16.15 -9.39 8.40
N THR A 360 -16.28 -10.58 7.79
CA THR A 360 -17.34 -11.54 8.13
C THR A 360 -17.14 -12.09 9.54
N LEU A 361 -15.92 -12.49 9.91
CA LEU A 361 -15.61 -12.97 11.26
C LEU A 361 -15.83 -11.86 12.29
N TYR A 362 -15.43 -10.63 11.96
CA TYR A 362 -15.59 -9.47 12.83
C TYR A 362 -17.07 -9.19 13.12
N GLU A 363 -17.92 -9.22 12.10
CA GLU A 363 -19.36 -8.97 12.22
C GLU A 363 -20.10 -10.10 12.93
N SER A 364 -19.77 -11.36 12.60
CA SER A 364 -20.51 -12.54 13.10
C SER A 364 -20.05 -13.01 14.48
N TYR A 365 -18.76 -12.88 14.79
CA TYR A 365 -18.15 -13.45 16.00
C TYR A 365 -17.37 -12.40 16.83
N GLY A 366 -17.37 -11.15 16.40
CA GLY A 366 -16.69 -10.06 17.07
C GLY A 366 -15.20 -9.91 16.72
N PRO A 367 -14.59 -8.79 17.18
CA PRO A 367 -13.21 -8.44 16.85
C PRO A 367 -12.21 -9.50 17.31
N HIS A 368 -12.41 -10.09 18.48
CA HIS A 368 -11.49 -11.08 19.05
C HIS A 368 -11.22 -12.24 18.07
N ILE A 369 -12.26 -12.83 17.46
CA ILE A 369 -12.10 -13.94 16.52
C ILE A 369 -11.43 -13.49 15.23
N ALA A 370 -11.83 -12.33 14.68
CA ALA A 370 -11.25 -11.80 13.44
C ALA A 370 -9.75 -11.49 13.58
N PHE A 371 -9.36 -10.82 14.65
CA PHE A 371 -7.96 -10.49 14.92
C PHE A 371 -7.12 -11.72 15.20
N ASN A 372 -7.64 -12.71 15.96
CA ASN A 372 -6.96 -13.99 16.21
C ASN A 372 -6.80 -14.83 14.94
N PHE A 373 -7.77 -14.82 14.02
CA PHE A 373 -7.63 -15.46 12.71
C PHE A 373 -6.44 -14.88 11.93
N SER A 374 -6.32 -13.56 11.86
CA SER A 374 -5.19 -12.89 11.21
C SER A 374 -3.86 -13.24 11.87
N ALA A 375 -3.82 -13.22 13.20
CA ALA A 375 -2.64 -13.60 13.97
C ALA A 375 -2.24 -15.07 13.75
N ALA A 376 -3.21 -15.98 13.66
CA ALA A 376 -2.96 -17.38 13.36
C ALA A 376 -2.37 -17.56 11.96
N CYS A 377 -2.93 -16.92 10.93
CA CYS A 377 -2.37 -16.95 9.58
C CYS A 377 -0.92 -16.41 9.55
N ALA A 378 -0.67 -15.28 10.22
CA ALA A 378 0.66 -14.69 10.31
C ALA A 378 1.64 -15.62 11.04
N THR A 379 1.21 -16.27 12.14
CA THR A 379 2.03 -17.23 12.88
C THR A 379 2.36 -18.46 12.03
N VAL A 380 1.37 -19.04 11.36
CA VAL A 380 1.58 -20.18 10.44
C VAL A 380 2.56 -19.79 9.33
N ALA A 381 2.37 -18.63 8.72
CA ALA A 381 3.28 -18.12 7.70
C ALA A 381 4.71 -17.94 8.24
N THR A 382 4.85 -17.39 9.45
CA THR A 382 6.14 -17.21 10.13
C THR A 382 6.84 -18.55 10.37
N VAL A 383 6.14 -19.55 10.88
CA VAL A 383 6.68 -20.90 11.11
C VAL A 383 7.09 -21.56 9.81
N LEU A 384 6.25 -21.50 8.77
CA LEU A 384 6.58 -22.04 7.45
C LEU A 384 7.77 -21.31 6.80
N MET A 385 7.86 -20.01 6.95
CA MET A 385 9.00 -19.21 6.49
C MET A 385 10.29 -19.64 7.20
N ALA A 386 10.25 -19.88 8.51
CA ALA A 386 11.39 -20.29 9.30
C ALA A 386 11.88 -21.70 8.94
N THR A 387 10.96 -22.66 8.77
CA THR A 387 11.27 -24.10 8.74
C THR A 387 11.24 -24.73 7.34
N TRP A 388 10.44 -24.21 6.42
CA TRP A 388 10.16 -24.88 5.15
C TRP A 388 10.72 -24.15 3.91
N VAL A 389 10.65 -22.82 3.85
CA VAL A 389 11.02 -22.05 2.64
C VAL A 389 12.48 -22.32 2.25
N PHE A 390 13.41 -22.24 3.20
CA PHE A 390 14.85 -22.40 2.96
C PHE A 390 15.39 -23.80 3.26
N LYS A 391 14.52 -24.76 3.56
CA LYS A 391 14.94 -26.14 3.74
C LYS A 391 15.50 -26.66 2.42
N GLN A 392 16.79 -26.97 2.38
CA GLN A 392 17.42 -27.60 1.22
C GLN A 392 16.67 -28.90 0.93
N SER A 393 16.21 -29.09 -0.31
CA SER A 393 15.82 -30.40 -0.80
C SER A 393 17.06 -31.27 -0.70
N LYS A 394 17.08 -32.24 0.23
CA LYS A 394 18.07 -33.31 0.13
C LYS A 394 17.82 -33.94 -1.24
N SER A 395 18.76 -33.70 -2.19
CA SER A 395 18.79 -34.43 -3.45
C SER A 395 18.89 -35.91 -3.08
N MET A 396 17.86 -36.68 -3.36
CA MET A 396 18.00 -38.11 -3.58
C MET A 396 18.75 -38.35 -4.87
#